data_14bd9c12ea6657fa04654af84329fb84
#
_entry.id   14bd9c12ea6657fa04654af84329fb84
#
_cell.length_a   1.000
_cell.length_b   1.000
_cell.length_c   1.000
_cell.angle_alpha   90.00
_cell.angle_beta   90.00
_cell.angle_gamma   90.00
#
_symmetry.space_group_name_H-M   'P 1'
#
loop_
_entity.id
_entity.type
_entity.pdbx_description
1 polymer ?
#
loop_
_entity_poly.entity_id
_entity_poly.type
_entity_poly.pdbx_seq_one_letter_code
_entity_poly.pdbx_strand_id
1 'polypeptide(L)'
;MGTNYYAIPQAEDVEKRRYKLLTPITCTGEQKDLMDMKKEKSDLYEKLSTNKNSKAFLKYFFSYTPKHSFHGGRVIELSRMFPKKPGLDYSRLKLTPEGEYSITKSHDSLKIIEAMKKLCKVLKNKTIADLSGNVGGDTIRFGINFKEVDSYELNPINFEALKNNVEIYDLKNVHLHLGDATKLFKKKVDFVYIDPPWGGPDYKDKEKLVLKFGDNNVDKYLKSILEQEWRPKYIFLKLPSNYDFDTFTELPNIHTTIHKFQIRGFYLLGIKTLN
;
A
#
# COMPACT_ATOMS: atom_id res chain seq x y z
N MET A 1 -14.52 -12.90 -30.29
CA MET A 1 -14.52 -11.62 -29.57
C MET A 1 -15.18 -11.85 -28.24
N GLY A 2 -14.44 -11.71 -27.23
CA GLY A 2 -14.97 -12.03 -25.95
C GLY A 2 -15.21 -10.81 -25.11
N THR A 3 -16.16 -10.83 -24.31
CA THR A 3 -16.62 -9.75 -23.48
C THR A 3 -16.33 -10.02 -22.02
N ASN A 4 -15.83 -9.11 -21.31
CA ASN A 4 -15.51 -9.22 -19.91
C ASN A 4 -16.59 -8.57 -19.05
N TYR A 5 -16.77 -9.11 -17.89
CA TYR A 5 -17.70 -8.56 -16.94
C TYR A 5 -16.97 -7.64 -15.97
N TYR A 6 -17.51 -6.46 -15.83
CA TYR A 6 -17.05 -5.52 -14.83
C TYR A 6 -18.16 -5.32 -13.81
N ALA A 7 -17.80 -5.37 -12.55
CA ALA A 7 -18.69 -4.90 -11.52
C ALA A 7 -18.27 -3.48 -11.15
N ILE A 8 -19.20 -2.54 -11.24
CA ILE A 8 -19.01 -1.20 -10.72
C ILE A 8 -19.62 -1.14 -9.32
N PRO A 9 -18.86 -0.71 -8.30
CA PRO A 9 -19.45 -0.39 -7.02
C PRO A 9 -20.37 0.83 -7.19
N GLN A 10 -21.61 0.74 -6.74
CA GLN A 10 -22.47 1.90 -6.59
C GLN A 10 -22.13 2.61 -5.29
N ALA A 11 -22.00 3.95 -5.36
CA ALA A 11 -21.36 4.78 -4.35
C ALA A 11 -22.06 4.94 -3.01
N GLU A 12 -23.21 4.32 -2.82
CA GLU A 12 -24.00 4.51 -1.62
C GLU A 12 -23.79 3.36 -0.65
N ASP A 13 -23.03 3.60 0.38
CA ASP A 13 -22.90 2.76 1.56
C ASP A 13 -21.80 1.67 1.50
N VAL A 14 -20.76 1.84 2.29
CA VAL A 14 -19.62 0.90 2.40
C VAL A 14 -20.07 -0.48 2.90
N GLU A 15 -21.16 -0.55 3.66
CA GLU A 15 -21.75 -1.80 4.15
C GLU A 15 -22.70 -2.47 3.16
N LYS A 16 -23.19 -1.71 2.15
CA LYS A 16 -24.16 -2.18 1.15
C LYS A 16 -23.68 -2.02 -0.28
N ARG A 17 -22.37 -1.99 -0.52
CA ARG A 17 -21.83 -1.84 -1.87
C ARG A 17 -22.44 -2.88 -2.81
N ARG A 18 -23.38 -2.44 -3.63
CA ARG A 18 -23.96 -3.21 -4.72
C ARG A 18 -23.05 -3.07 -5.93
N TYR A 19 -22.64 -4.20 -6.48
CA TYR A 19 -21.86 -4.24 -7.70
C TYR A 19 -22.83 -4.49 -8.87
N LYS A 20 -22.73 -3.67 -9.92
CA LYS A 20 -23.48 -3.87 -11.14
C LYS A 20 -22.54 -4.50 -12.17
N LEU A 21 -22.92 -5.65 -12.69
CA LEU A 21 -22.28 -6.24 -13.85
C LEU A 21 -22.61 -5.38 -15.08
N LEU A 22 -21.59 -4.82 -15.73
CA LEU A 22 -21.77 -3.87 -16.81
C LEU A 22 -22.12 -4.56 -18.13
N THR A 23 -21.43 -5.63 -18.46
CA THR A 23 -21.68 -6.42 -19.67
C THR A 23 -21.16 -7.84 -19.54
N PRO A 24 -21.82 -8.81 -20.10
CA PRO A 24 -21.26 -10.14 -20.24
C PRO A 24 -20.23 -10.15 -21.37
N ILE A 25 -19.10 -10.79 -21.08
CA ILE A 25 -18.10 -11.01 -22.09
C ILE A 25 -18.25 -12.41 -22.62
N THR A 26 -18.35 -12.52 -23.89
CA THR A 26 -18.21 -13.79 -24.59
C THR A 26 -16.78 -13.93 -25.08
N CYS A 27 -16.01 -14.81 -24.46
CA CYS A 27 -14.66 -15.13 -24.93
C CYS A 27 -14.41 -16.60 -24.99
N THR A 28 -13.73 -17.01 -25.99
CA THR A 28 -13.49 -18.40 -26.34
C THR A 28 -12.22 -18.99 -25.75
N GLY A 29 -11.26 -18.30 -25.31
CA GLY A 29 -10.04 -18.87 -24.69
C GLY A 29 -9.88 -18.48 -23.21
N GLU A 30 -10.25 -17.28 -22.91
CA GLU A 30 -10.08 -16.67 -21.58
C GLU A 30 -11.11 -17.15 -20.54
N GLN A 31 -12.16 -17.88 -20.93
CA GLN A 31 -13.12 -18.48 -19.99
C GLN A 31 -12.50 -19.58 -19.13
N LYS A 32 -11.56 -20.34 -19.68
CA LYS A 32 -10.86 -21.39 -18.95
C LYS A 32 -9.94 -20.77 -17.89
N ASP A 33 -9.18 -19.74 -18.26
CA ASP A 33 -8.30 -19.01 -17.35
C ASP A 33 -9.08 -18.30 -16.23
N LEU A 34 -10.28 -17.79 -16.54
CA LEU A 34 -11.17 -17.18 -15.55
C LEU A 34 -11.77 -18.24 -14.59
N MET A 35 -12.07 -19.43 -15.09
CA MET A 35 -12.58 -20.53 -14.27
C MET A 35 -11.49 -21.11 -13.37
N ASP A 36 -10.27 -21.25 -13.88
CA ASP A 36 -9.11 -21.71 -13.12
C ASP A 36 -8.70 -20.68 -12.06
N MET A 37 -8.71 -19.40 -12.39
CA MET A 37 -8.59 -18.31 -11.41
C MET A 37 -9.68 -18.34 -10.35
N LYS A 38 -10.93 -18.66 -10.70
CA LYS A 38 -12.03 -18.79 -9.72
C LYS A 38 -11.82 -19.98 -8.79
N LYS A 39 -11.27 -21.08 -9.30
CA LYS A 39 -11.01 -22.29 -8.52
C LYS A 39 -9.86 -22.09 -7.53
N GLU A 40 -8.73 -21.52 -7.95
CA GLU A 40 -7.61 -21.18 -7.07
C GLU A 40 -8.00 -20.16 -5.98
N LYS A 41 -8.98 -19.31 -6.28
CA LYS A 41 -9.50 -18.30 -5.34
C LYS A 41 -10.64 -18.81 -4.47
N SER A 42 -11.24 -19.95 -4.79
CA SER A 42 -12.30 -20.57 -3.99
C SER A 42 -11.81 -20.92 -2.58
N ASP A 43 -10.59 -21.45 -2.47
CA ASP A 43 -9.98 -21.81 -1.18
C ASP A 43 -9.65 -20.58 -0.33
N LEU A 44 -9.25 -19.48 -0.98
CA LEU A 44 -9.07 -18.19 -0.31
C LEU A 44 -10.42 -17.59 0.09
N TYR A 45 -11.43 -17.77 -0.76
CA TYR A 45 -12.81 -17.35 -0.49
C TYR A 45 -13.39 -18.04 0.75
N GLU A 46 -13.22 -19.33 0.90
CA GLU A 46 -13.70 -20.08 2.08
C GLU A 46 -12.97 -19.64 3.34
N LYS A 47 -11.65 -19.48 3.29
CA LYS A 47 -10.86 -19.01 4.44
C LYS A 47 -11.23 -17.59 4.89
N LEU A 48 -11.64 -16.72 3.98
CA LEU A 48 -12.00 -15.33 4.27
C LEU A 48 -13.50 -15.13 4.49
N SER A 49 -14.35 -16.10 4.14
CA SER A 49 -15.82 -15.97 4.17
C SER A 49 -16.42 -15.93 5.58
N THR A 50 -15.65 -16.21 6.61
CA THR A 50 -16.08 -16.13 8.02
C THR A 50 -16.25 -14.70 8.53
N ASN A 51 -15.74 -13.68 7.81
CA ASN A 51 -15.86 -12.29 8.19
C ASN A 51 -16.80 -11.54 7.23
N LYS A 52 -17.81 -10.82 7.75
CA LYS A 52 -18.80 -10.07 6.95
C LYS A 52 -18.18 -9.07 5.97
N ASN A 53 -17.09 -8.45 6.36
CA ASN A 53 -16.36 -7.49 5.51
C ASN A 53 -15.63 -8.17 4.34
N SER A 54 -15.20 -9.42 4.52
CA SER A 54 -14.51 -10.19 3.49
C SER A 54 -15.44 -10.61 2.34
N LYS A 55 -16.75 -10.81 2.58
CA LYS A 55 -17.69 -11.18 1.50
C LYS A 55 -17.91 -10.09 0.45
N ALA A 56 -17.99 -8.84 0.87
CA ALA A 56 -18.06 -7.70 -0.05
C ALA A 56 -16.77 -7.58 -0.88
N PHE A 57 -15.65 -7.76 -0.24
CA PHE A 57 -14.31 -7.78 -0.81
C PHE A 57 -14.12 -8.83 -1.89
N LEU A 58 -14.49 -10.06 -1.61
CA LEU A 58 -14.30 -11.18 -2.53
C LEU A 58 -15.17 -11.05 -3.78
N LYS A 59 -16.38 -10.54 -3.62
CA LYS A 59 -17.27 -10.25 -4.75
C LYS A 59 -16.68 -9.20 -5.70
N TYR A 60 -15.93 -8.25 -5.15
CA TYR A 60 -15.22 -7.22 -5.89
C TYR A 60 -13.97 -7.77 -6.59
N PHE A 61 -13.20 -8.60 -5.91
CA PHE A 61 -11.98 -9.21 -6.42
C PHE A 61 -12.20 -10.08 -7.66
N PHE A 62 -13.30 -10.82 -7.73
CA PHE A 62 -13.63 -11.66 -8.87
C PHE A 62 -14.03 -10.89 -10.13
N SER A 63 -14.33 -9.61 -10.00
CA SER A 63 -14.72 -8.74 -11.10
C SER A 63 -13.61 -7.80 -11.58
N TYR A 64 -12.45 -7.83 -10.94
CA TYR A 64 -11.35 -6.94 -11.25
C TYR A 64 -10.54 -7.41 -12.47
N THR A 65 -10.39 -6.53 -13.46
CA THR A 65 -9.44 -6.69 -14.55
C THR A 65 -8.37 -5.59 -14.48
N PRO A 66 -7.08 -5.95 -14.54
CA PRO A 66 -5.99 -5.01 -14.28
C PRO A 66 -5.75 -3.98 -15.40
N LYS A 67 -6.50 -4.03 -16.50
CA LYS A 67 -6.23 -3.19 -17.69
C LYS A 67 -6.97 -1.86 -17.71
N HIS A 68 -7.96 -1.66 -16.85
CA HIS A 68 -8.81 -0.47 -16.91
C HIS A 68 -9.01 0.16 -15.54
N SER A 69 -8.93 1.48 -15.49
CA SER A 69 -9.36 2.27 -14.35
C SER A 69 -10.88 2.20 -14.20
N PHE A 70 -11.36 2.10 -12.98
CA PHE A 70 -12.79 2.18 -12.67
C PHE A 70 -13.35 3.60 -12.83
N HIS A 71 -12.50 4.59 -13.06
CA HIS A 71 -12.88 5.99 -13.26
C HIS A 71 -12.89 6.33 -14.74
N GLY A 72 -14.04 6.15 -15.39
CA GLY A 72 -14.32 6.71 -16.70
C GLY A 72 -13.60 6.07 -17.88
N GLY A 73 -13.20 4.79 -17.82
CA GLY A 73 -12.65 4.05 -18.97
C GLY A 73 -11.25 4.49 -19.40
N ARG A 74 -10.53 5.24 -18.57
CA ARG A 74 -9.13 5.59 -18.86
C ARG A 74 -8.23 4.36 -18.64
N VAL A 75 -7.41 4.06 -19.63
CA VAL A 75 -6.30 3.11 -19.48
C VAL A 75 -5.28 3.71 -18.52
N ILE A 76 -5.02 3.02 -17.40
CA ILE A 76 -3.97 3.45 -16.46
C ILE A 76 -2.62 3.10 -17.06
N GLU A 77 -1.74 4.07 -17.13
CA GLU A 77 -0.37 3.85 -17.53
C GLU A 77 0.43 3.31 -16.33
N LEU A 78 0.38 2.00 -16.14
CA LEU A 78 1.01 1.30 -15.02
C LEU A 78 2.51 1.62 -14.89
N SER A 79 3.18 1.89 -16.01
CA SER A 79 4.60 2.32 -16.00
C SER A 79 4.85 3.67 -15.32
N ARG A 80 3.79 4.49 -15.09
CA ARG A 80 3.87 5.72 -14.29
C ARG A 80 3.58 5.49 -12.81
N MET A 81 2.85 4.42 -12.53
CA MET A 81 2.48 4.05 -11.15
C MET A 81 3.63 3.33 -10.44
N PHE A 82 4.25 2.38 -11.11
CA PHE A 82 5.28 1.53 -10.54
C PHE A 82 6.71 1.93 -10.95
N PRO A 83 7.73 1.56 -10.16
CA PRO A 83 9.13 1.81 -10.49
C PRO A 83 9.52 1.32 -11.88
N LYS A 84 10.26 2.11 -12.65
CA LYS A 84 10.74 1.70 -13.97
C LYS A 84 11.76 0.57 -13.84
N LYS A 85 11.56 -0.50 -14.64
CA LYS A 85 12.49 -1.63 -14.78
C LYS A 85 12.59 -1.99 -16.27
N PRO A 86 13.78 -1.96 -16.89
CA PRO A 86 13.96 -2.38 -18.28
C PRO A 86 13.47 -3.80 -18.51
N GLY A 87 12.77 -4.03 -19.62
CA GLY A 87 12.25 -5.36 -19.97
C GLY A 87 11.04 -5.86 -19.17
N LEU A 88 10.52 -5.06 -18.24
CA LEU A 88 9.33 -5.43 -17.46
C LEU A 88 8.06 -5.28 -18.31
N ASP A 89 7.26 -6.33 -18.36
CA ASP A 89 5.90 -6.27 -18.90
C ASP A 89 4.93 -5.72 -17.84
N TYR A 90 4.68 -4.42 -17.91
CA TYR A 90 3.79 -3.72 -16.98
C TYR A 90 2.34 -4.18 -17.08
N SER A 91 1.92 -4.83 -18.18
CA SER A 91 0.55 -5.34 -18.34
C SER A 91 0.23 -6.47 -17.35
N ARG A 92 1.24 -7.11 -16.79
CA ARG A 92 1.12 -8.17 -15.79
C ARG A 92 0.95 -7.65 -14.36
N LEU A 93 1.17 -6.36 -14.12
CA LEU A 93 0.99 -5.76 -12.82
C LEU A 93 -0.49 -5.62 -12.48
N LYS A 94 -0.80 -5.76 -11.20
CA LYS A 94 -2.16 -5.63 -10.67
C LYS A 94 -2.31 -4.32 -9.92
N LEU A 95 -3.44 -3.67 -10.16
CA LEU A 95 -3.84 -2.45 -9.47
C LEU A 95 -5.29 -2.62 -9.00
N THR A 96 -5.52 -2.42 -7.71
CA THR A 96 -6.86 -2.45 -7.14
C THR A 96 -7.51 -1.07 -7.27
N PRO A 97 -8.83 -0.93 -7.15
CA PRO A 97 -9.48 0.38 -7.13
C PRO A 97 -8.99 1.27 -6.00
N GLU A 98 -8.70 0.70 -4.83
CA GLU A 98 -8.06 1.43 -3.73
C GLU A 98 -6.64 1.82 -4.11
N GLY A 99 -5.86 0.89 -4.65
CA GLY A 99 -4.50 1.12 -5.12
C GLY A 99 -4.42 2.21 -6.20
N GLU A 100 -5.44 2.35 -7.05
CA GLU A 100 -5.44 3.35 -8.12
C GLU A 100 -5.31 4.79 -7.62
N TYR A 101 -6.00 5.13 -6.53
CA TYR A 101 -5.94 6.49 -5.97
C TYR A 101 -4.92 6.63 -4.83
N SER A 102 -4.53 5.53 -4.17
CA SER A 102 -3.69 5.56 -2.98
C SER A 102 -2.21 5.20 -3.23
N ILE A 103 -1.88 4.55 -4.37
CA ILE A 103 -0.49 4.18 -4.67
C ILE A 103 0.42 5.40 -4.73
N THR A 104 1.55 5.34 -4.07
CA THR A 104 2.64 6.30 -4.29
C THR A 104 3.21 6.11 -5.69
N LYS A 105 3.03 7.10 -6.56
CA LYS A 105 3.49 7.04 -7.95
C LYS A 105 5.01 6.90 -8.02
N SER A 106 5.50 6.25 -9.08
CA SER A 106 6.93 5.95 -9.28
C SER A 106 7.88 7.12 -9.06
N HIS A 107 7.50 8.32 -9.52
CA HIS A 107 8.32 9.52 -9.32
C HIS A 107 8.39 9.93 -7.85
N ASP A 108 7.27 9.85 -7.14
CA ASP A 108 7.19 10.27 -5.74
C ASP A 108 7.87 9.26 -4.82
N SER A 109 7.76 7.95 -5.11
CA SER A 109 8.50 6.91 -4.39
C SER A 109 10.03 7.05 -4.57
N LEU A 110 10.50 7.56 -5.72
CA LEU A 110 11.91 7.91 -5.91
C LEU A 110 12.32 9.06 -4.99
N LYS A 111 11.48 10.10 -4.85
CA LYS A 111 11.74 11.23 -3.94
C LYS A 111 11.78 10.79 -2.47
N ILE A 112 10.98 9.79 -2.10
CA ILE A 112 11.07 9.18 -0.76
C ILE A 112 12.45 8.57 -0.53
N ILE A 113 12.98 7.80 -1.49
CA ILE A 113 14.35 7.24 -1.40
C ILE A 113 15.40 8.33 -1.32
N GLU A 114 15.27 9.42 -2.10
CA GLU A 114 16.18 10.54 -2.04
C GLU A 114 16.19 11.23 -0.67
N ALA A 115 15.00 11.38 -0.05
CA ALA A 115 14.87 11.92 1.31
C ALA A 115 15.49 10.97 2.35
N MET A 116 15.25 9.66 2.24
CA MET A 116 15.89 8.67 3.12
C MET A 116 17.40 8.71 3.04
N LYS A 117 17.97 8.90 1.84
CA LYS A 117 19.43 9.02 1.63
C LYS A 117 20.05 10.26 2.26
N LYS A 118 19.27 11.32 2.52
CA LYS A 118 19.76 12.49 3.27
C LYS A 118 20.07 12.17 4.73
N LEU A 119 19.34 11.20 5.32
CA LEU A 119 19.55 10.76 6.70
C LEU A 119 20.52 9.57 6.79
N CYS A 120 20.52 8.71 5.77
CA CYS A 120 21.39 7.54 5.70
C CYS A 120 21.87 7.33 4.25
N LYS A 121 23.11 7.69 3.95
CA LYS A 121 23.65 7.68 2.58
C LYS A 121 23.57 6.33 1.87
N VAL A 122 23.75 5.22 2.62
CA VAL A 122 23.82 3.86 2.06
C VAL A 122 22.64 3.02 2.58
N LEU A 123 21.69 2.72 1.68
CA LEU A 123 20.50 1.91 2.00
C LEU A 123 20.67 0.42 1.65
N LYS A 124 21.56 0.07 0.73
CA LYS A 124 21.73 -1.30 0.19
C LYS A 124 22.12 -2.36 1.23
N ASN A 125 22.68 -1.97 2.36
CA ASN A 125 23.01 -2.86 3.47
C ASN A 125 22.06 -2.72 4.66
N LYS A 126 20.93 -2.02 4.47
CA LYS A 126 19.92 -1.74 5.50
C LYS A 126 18.65 -2.54 5.30
N THR A 127 17.97 -2.81 6.42
CA THR A 127 16.66 -3.43 6.45
C THR A 127 15.55 -2.40 6.64
N ILE A 128 14.39 -2.62 6.03
CA ILE A 128 13.22 -1.75 6.17
C ILE A 128 11.96 -2.57 6.40
N ALA A 129 11.07 -2.07 7.26
CA ALA A 129 9.69 -2.50 7.33
C ALA A 129 8.77 -1.45 6.72
N ASP A 130 8.04 -1.83 5.68
CA ASP A 130 6.94 -1.08 5.10
C ASP A 130 5.64 -1.56 5.77
N LEU A 131 5.08 -0.74 6.64
CA LEU A 131 3.89 -1.12 7.42
C LEU A 131 2.55 -0.88 6.70
N SER A 132 2.60 -0.47 5.43
CA SER A 132 1.46 -0.04 4.61
C SER A 132 1.66 -0.40 3.13
N GLY A 133 1.89 -1.69 2.85
CA GLY A 133 2.35 -2.19 1.54
C GLY A 133 1.44 -1.87 0.37
N ASN A 134 0.12 -1.73 0.61
CA ASN A 134 -0.88 -1.48 -0.42
C ASN A 134 -0.69 -2.44 -1.62
N VAL A 135 -0.66 -1.95 -2.86
CA VAL A 135 -0.38 -2.74 -4.07
C VAL A 135 1.10 -2.77 -4.46
N GLY A 136 2.01 -2.23 -3.63
CA GLY A 136 3.46 -2.39 -3.76
C GLY A 136 4.22 -1.21 -4.37
N GLY A 137 3.63 -0.03 -4.50
CA GLY A 137 4.33 1.13 -5.08
C GLY A 137 5.63 1.47 -4.36
N ASP A 138 5.57 1.64 -3.04
CA ASP A 138 6.72 1.92 -2.18
C ASP A 138 7.50 0.63 -1.85
N THR A 139 6.82 -0.48 -1.52
CA THR A 139 7.46 -1.78 -1.24
C THR A 139 8.44 -2.21 -2.34
N ILE A 140 8.02 -2.13 -3.61
CA ILE A 140 8.88 -2.46 -4.76
C ILE A 140 10.08 -1.50 -4.83
N ARG A 141 9.84 -0.20 -4.60
CA ARG A 141 10.92 0.78 -4.56
C ARG A 141 11.93 0.47 -3.45
N PHE A 142 11.45 0.02 -2.29
CA PHE A 142 12.30 -0.41 -1.19
C PHE A 142 13.06 -1.69 -1.55
N GLY A 143 12.43 -2.70 -2.15
CA GLY A 143 13.09 -3.92 -2.62
C GLY A 143 14.25 -3.65 -3.58
N ILE A 144 14.11 -2.63 -4.44
CA ILE A 144 15.20 -2.20 -5.34
C ILE A 144 16.36 -1.54 -4.58
N ASN A 145 16.12 -0.89 -3.43
CA ASN A 145 17.11 -0.01 -2.77
C ASN A 145 17.66 -0.53 -1.43
N PHE A 146 16.98 -1.44 -0.75
CA PHE A 146 17.39 -1.98 0.54
C PHE A 146 17.92 -3.41 0.44
N LYS A 147 18.53 -3.89 1.51
CA LYS A 147 19.00 -5.27 1.62
C LYS A 147 17.82 -6.24 1.76
N GLU A 148 16.95 -5.96 2.73
CA GLU A 148 15.76 -6.76 3.04
C GLU A 148 14.58 -5.83 3.32
N VAL A 149 13.40 -6.23 2.91
CA VAL A 149 12.14 -5.52 3.11
C VAL A 149 11.13 -6.47 3.72
N ASP A 150 10.55 -6.10 4.86
CA ASP A 150 9.32 -6.70 5.37
C ASP A 150 8.15 -5.77 5.03
N SER A 151 7.17 -6.22 4.26
CA SER A 151 6.02 -5.41 3.88
C SER A 151 4.72 -6.00 4.42
N TYR A 152 3.93 -5.16 5.07
CA TYR A 152 2.68 -5.51 5.73
C TYR A 152 1.51 -4.86 5.00
N GLU A 153 0.48 -5.63 4.72
CA GLU A 153 -0.77 -5.13 4.13
C GLU A 153 -1.97 -5.77 4.83
N LEU A 154 -2.88 -4.90 5.29
CA LEU A 154 -4.06 -5.31 6.05
C LEU A 154 -5.16 -5.87 5.13
N ASN A 155 -5.32 -5.24 3.94
CA ASN A 155 -6.36 -5.56 3.00
C ASN A 155 -5.96 -6.77 2.14
N PRO A 156 -6.64 -7.91 2.21
CA PRO A 156 -6.25 -9.11 1.47
C PRO A 156 -6.26 -8.93 -0.06
N ILE A 157 -7.07 -8.02 -0.59
CA ILE A 157 -7.10 -7.75 -2.03
C ILE A 157 -5.85 -6.98 -2.47
N ASN A 158 -5.49 -5.94 -1.71
CA ASN A 158 -4.27 -5.20 -1.96
C ASN A 158 -3.05 -6.12 -1.77
N PHE A 159 -3.08 -7.00 -0.77
CA PHE A 159 -2.03 -7.98 -0.51
C PHE A 159 -1.81 -8.93 -1.70
N GLU A 160 -2.88 -9.46 -2.32
CA GLU A 160 -2.76 -10.31 -3.51
C GLU A 160 -2.19 -9.54 -4.72
N ALA A 161 -2.55 -8.26 -4.87
CA ALA A 161 -1.96 -7.40 -5.88
C ALA A 161 -0.47 -7.12 -5.57
N LEU A 162 -0.14 -6.81 -4.33
CA LEU A 162 1.22 -6.61 -3.83
C LEU A 162 2.09 -7.84 -4.12
N LYS A 163 1.62 -9.03 -3.75
CA LYS A 163 2.30 -10.30 -3.98
C LYS A 163 2.61 -10.52 -5.46
N ASN A 164 1.59 -10.40 -6.31
CA ASN A 164 1.77 -10.49 -7.76
C ASN A 164 2.82 -9.47 -8.28
N ASN A 165 2.74 -8.23 -7.82
CA ASN A 165 3.61 -7.17 -8.32
C ASN A 165 5.07 -7.36 -7.88
N VAL A 166 5.30 -7.77 -6.64
CA VAL A 166 6.64 -8.11 -6.13
C VAL A 166 7.22 -9.29 -6.91
N GLU A 167 6.42 -10.31 -7.22
CA GLU A 167 6.81 -11.46 -8.01
C GLU A 167 7.19 -11.08 -9.45
N ILE A 168 6.39 -10.22 -10.12
CA ILE A 168 6.68 -9.70 -11.47
C ILE A 168 7.97 -8.89 -11.51
N TYR A 169 8.29 -8.18 -10.42
CA TYR A 169 9.57 -7.49 -10.27
C TYR A 169 10.74 -8.40 -9.93
N ASP A 170 10.50 -9.68 -9.64
CA ASP A 170 11.49 -10.68 -9.23
C ASP A 170 12.34 -10.23 -8.01
N LEU A 171 11.69 -9.68 -7.01
CA LEU A 171 12.32 -9.18 -5.78
C LEU A 171 12.34 -10.28 -4.72
N LYS A 172 13.45 -11.00 -4.59
CA LYS A 172 13.62 -12.11 -3.63
C LYS A 172 13.88 -11.63 -2.21
N ASN A 173 14.22 -10.37 -2.03
CA ASN A 173 14.51 -9.72 -0.75
C ASN A 173 13.30 -9.02 -0.13
N VAL A 174 12.08 -9.30 -0.62
CA VAL A 174 10.84 -8.74 -0.10
C VAL A 174 10.01 -9.84 0.53
N HIS A 175 9.74 -9.71 1.83
CA HIS A 175 8.95 -10.63 2.63
C HIS A 175 7.59 -9.99 2.91
N LEU A 176 6.51 -10.67 2.55
CA LEU A 176 5.15 -10.14 2.61
C LEU A 176 4.38 -10.73 3.78
N HIS A 177 3.65 -9.87 4.50
CA HIS A 177 2.87 -10.21 5.68
C HIS A 177 1.44 -9.69 5.51
N LEU A 178 0.48 -10.59 5.44
CA LEU A 178 -0.95 -10.23 5.42
C LEU A 178 -1.44 -10.00 6.85
N GLY A 179 -1.92 -8.81 7.15
CA GLY A 179 -2.57 -8.49 8.41
C GLY A 179 -2.20 -7.11 8.96
N ASP A 180 -2.69 -6.85 10.16
CA ASP A 180 -2.51 -5.59 10.88
C ASP A 180 -1.06 -5.42 11.34
N ALA A 181 -0.34 -4.51 10.69
CA ALA A 181 1.05 -4.21 11.01
C ALA A 181 1.25 -3.79 12.47
N THR A 182 0.27 -3.13 13.08
CA THR A 182 0.36 -2.69 14.49
C THR A 182 0.43 -3.88 15.47
N LYS A 183 -0.08 -5.03 15.05
CA LYS A 183 -0.07 -6.27 15.85
C LYS A 183 1.06 -7.21 15.46
N LEU A 184 1.40 -7.26 14.17
CA LEU A 184 2.37 -8.21 13.62
C LEU A 184 3.81 -7.72 13.67
N PHE A 185 4.05 -6.40 13.54
CA PHE A 185 5.39 -5.86 13.50
C PHE A 185 5.99 -5.76 14.92
N LYS A 186 6.95 -6.65 15.22
CA LYS A 186 7.68 -6.71 16.50
C LYS A 186 9.13 -7.14 16.23
N LYS A 187 9.78 -6.48 15.28
CA LYS A 187 11.07 -6.91 14.75
C LYS A 187 12.05 -5.74 14.69
N LYS A 188 13.33 -6.01 15.02
CA LYS A 188 14.38 -5.02 14.85
C LYS A 188 14.72 -4.85 13.38
N VAL A 189 14.59 -3.63 12.88
CA VAL A 189 14.98 -3.20 11.52
C VAL A 189 15.70 -1.86 11.59
N ASP A 190 16.44 -1.50 10.53
CA ASP A 190 17.08 -0.17 10.47
C ASP A 190 16.05 0.93 10.22
N PHE A 191 15.06 0.67 9.36
CA PHE A 191 14.06 1.62 8.91
C PHE A 191 12.64 1.09 9.12
N VAL A 192 11.73 2.00 9.47
CA VAL A 192 10.28 1.80 9.38
C VAL A 192 9.70 2.86 8.48
N TYR A 193 8.81 2.47 7.58
CA TYR A 193 8.02 3.36 6.74
C TYR A 193 6.53 3.13 7.00
N ILE A 194 5.78 4.23 7.10
CA ILE A 194 4.34 4.23 7.36
C ILE A 194 3.67 5.24 6.44
N ASP A 195 2.77 4.78 5.59
CA ASP A 195 1.81 5.59 4.83
C ASP A 195 0.40 5.25 5.34
N PRO A 196 -0.07 5.90 6.41
CA PRO A 196 -1.35 5.57 7.02
C PRO A 196 -2.50 5.93 6.07
N PRO A 197 -3.69 5.34 6.20
CA PRO A 197 -4.84 5.72 5.37
C PRO A 197 -5.26 7.17 5.64
N TRP A 198 -5.41 7.98 4.57
CA TRP A 198 -5.76 9.40 4.67
C TRP A 198 -7.26 9.66 4.70
N GLY A 199 -8.08 8.61 4.64
CA GLY A 199 -9.54 8.72 4.70
C GLY A 199 -10.22 8.80 3.34
N GLY A 200 -9.53 8.40 2.25
CA GLY A 200 -10.05 8.39 0.89
C GLY A 200 -9.85 9.73 0.15
N PRO A 201 -10.43 9.91 -1.06
CA PRO A 201 -10.20 11.08 -1.89
C PRO A 201 -10.55 12.42 -1.26
N ASP A 202 -11.51 12.42 -0.32
CA ASP A 202 -12.09 13.62 0.31
C ASP A 202 -11.22 14.18 1.45
N TYR A 203 -10.04 13.59 1.71
CA TYR A 203 -9.14 14.09 2.76
C TYR A 203 -8.73 15.55 2.56
N LYS A 204 -8.73 16.03 1.31
CA LYS A 204 -8.33 17.38 0.93
C LYS A 204 -9.30 18.44 1.39
N ASP A 205 -10.57 18.08 1.62
CA ASP A 205 -11.64 18.99 2.02
C ASP A 205 -11.59 19.32 3.52
N LYS A 206 -10.71 18.65 4.26
CA LYS A 206 -10.51 18.89 5.69
C LYS A 206 -9.42 19.94 5.91
N GLU A 207 -9.71 20.92 6.77
CA GLU A 207 -8.73 21.96 7.12
C GLU A 207 -7.54 21.38 7.87
N LYS A 208 -7.79 20.55 8.88
CA LYS A 208 -6.78 19.80 9.65
C LYS A 208 -7.14 18.33 9.71
N LEU A 209 -6.16 17.47 9.50
CA LEU A 209 -6.35 16.04 9.46
C LEU A 209 -5.49 15.33 10.52
N VAL A 210 -6.16 14.52 11.36
CA VAL A 210 -5.51 13.55 12.24
C VAL A 210 -5.71 12.16 11.66
N LEU A 211 -4.63 11.41 11.51
CA LEU A 211 -4.66 10.08 10.90
C LEU A 211 -4.61 8.99 11.97
N LYS A 212 -5.28 7.88 11.65
CA LYS A 212 -5.19 6.64 12.43
C LYS A 212 -4.32 5.62 11.71
N PHE A 213 -3.62 4.81 12.52
CA PHE A 213 -2.94 3.62 12.08
C PHE A 213 -3.27 2.47 13.05
N GLY A 214 -4.00 1.47 12.55
CA GLY A 214 -4.72 0.52 13.38
C GLY A 214 -5.77 1.22 14.26
N ASP A 215 -5.81 0.88 15.52
CA ASP A 215 -6.76 1.43 16.50
C ASP A 215 -6.33 2.79 17.08
N ASN A 216 -5.08 3.22 16.84
CA ASN A 216 -4.49 4.42 17.43
C ASN A 216 -4.32 5.55 16.42
N ASN A 217 -4.20 6.78 16.92
CA ASN A 217 -3.66 7.86 16.12
C ASN A 217 -2.18 7.58 15.79
N VAL A 218 -1.71 8.08 14.62
CA VAL A 218 -0.35 7.87 14.12
C VAL A 218 0.72 8.31 15.11
N ASP A 219 0.52 9.44 15.80
CA ASP A 219 1.42 9.96 16.82
C ASP A 219 1.58 8.98 18.01
N LYS A 220 0.46 8.42 18.50
CA LYS A 220 0.47 7.41 19.56
C LYS A 220 1.14 6.11 19.14
N TYR A 221 0.87 5.66 17.92
CA TYR A 221 1.53 4.47 17.37
C TYR A 221 3.05 4.71 17.21
N LEU A 222 3.44 5.87 16.71
CA LEU A 222 4.84 6.26 16.60
C LEU A 222 5.53 6.27 17.97
N LYS A 223 4.89 6.86 19.00
CA LYS A 223 5.39 6.84 20.39
C LYS A 223 5.60 5.40 20.86
N SER A 224 4.63 4.51 20.62
CA SER A 224 4.73 3.10 21.01
C SER A 224 5.89 2.35 20.36
N ILE A 225 6.26 2.68 19.12
CA ILE A 225 7.44 2.11 18.44
C ILE A 225 8.73 2.66 19.04
N LEU A 226 8.78 3.97 19.32
CA LEU A 226 9.96 4.63 19.85
C LEU A 226 10.34 4.16 21.26
N GLU A 227 9.36 3.70 22.04
CA GLU A 227 9.54 3.17 23.40
C GLU A 227 10.02 1.71 23.42
N GLN A 228 10.06 1.02 22.27
CA GLN A 228 10.49 -0.37 22.21
C GLN A 228 12.02 -0.53 22.26
N GLU A 229 12.51 -1.61 22.83
CA GLU A 229 13.93 -1.98 22.79
C GLU A 229 14.41 -2.24 21.34
N TRP A 230 13.52 -2.78 20.50
CA TRP A 230 13.78 -3.04 19.08
C TRP A 230 13.53 -1.82 18.17
N ARG A 231 13.30 -0.62 18.74
CA ARG A 231 13.01 0.59 17.96
C ARG A 231 13.97 0.77 16.76
N PRO A 232 13.44 1.16 15.61
CA PRO A 232 14.25 1.38 14.41
C PRO A 232 15.12 2.61 14.57
N LYS A 233 16.23 2.64 13.82
CA LYS A 233 17.12 3.80 13.77
C LYS A 233 16.51 4.98 12.99
N TYR A 234 15.65 4.68 12.02
CA TYR A 234 14.97 5.65 11.20
C TYR A 234 13.50 5.30 11.04
N ILE A 235 12.62 6.29 11.23
CA ILE A 235 11.19 6.15 10.95
C ILE A 235 10.79 7.20 9.93
N PHE A 236 10.04 6.81 8.91
CA PHE A 236 9.49 7.69 7.90
C PHE A 236 7.98 7.59 7.85
N LEU A 237 7.32 8.75 7.94
CA LEU A 237 5.86 8.88 7.87
C LEU A 237 5.49 9.70 6.66
N LYS A 238 4.62 9.17 5.80
CA LYS A 238 4.03 9.91 4.69
C LYS A 238 2.71 10.52 5.14
N LEU A 239 2.62 11.84 5.12
CA LEU A 239 1.51 12.60 5.70
C LEU A 239 0.96 13.60 4.67
N PRO A 240 -0.36 13.78 4.56
CA PRO A 240 -0.94 14.78 3.66
C PRO A 240 -0.54 16.20 4.06
N SER A 241 -0.66 17.14 3.11
CA SER A 241 -0.25 18.54 3.33
C SER A 241 -1.05 19.25 4.42
N ASN A 242 -2.27 18.81 4.70
CA ASN A 242 -3.17 19.31 5.74
C ASN A 242 -3.13 18.49 7.04
N TYR A 243 -2.10 17.66 7.24
CA TYR A 243 -1.94 16.93 8.50
C TYR A 243 -1.71 17.89 9.66
N ASP A 244 -2.36 17.62 10.79
CA ASP A 244 -2.19 18.39 12.04
C ASP A 244 -0.91 17.98 12.75
N PHE A 245 0.19 18.71 12.51
CA PHE A 245 1.50 18.43 13.12
C PHE A 245 1.57 18.73 14.60
N ASP A 246 0.58 19.45 15.16
CA ASP A 246 0.53 19.74 16.59
C ASP A 246 0.37 18.47 17.43
N THR A 247 -0.13 17.39 16.84
CA THR A 247 -0.23 16.07 17.47
C THR A 247 1.11 15.44 17.82
N PHE A 248 2.23 15.88 17.22
CA PHE A 248 3.58 15.37 17.52
C PHE A 248 4.29 16.05 18.68
N THR A 249 3.66 17.00 19.36
CA THR A 249 4.27 17.73 20.51
C THR A 249 4.58 16.82 21.70
N GLU A 250 3.90 15.68 21.82
CA GLU A 250 4.07 14.70 22.91
C GLU A 250 5.01 13.54 22.58
N LEU A 251 5.76 13.62 21.47
CA LEU A 251 6.76 12.58 21.21
C LEU A 251 7.79 12.57 22.34
N PRO A 252 8.16 11.39 22.86
CA PRO A 252 9.11 11.29 23.95
C PRO A 252 10.39 12.06 23.60
N ASN A 253 10.98 12.75 24.58
CA ASN A 253 12.31 13.36 24.50
C ASN A 253 13.42 12.32 24.36
N ILE A 254 13.16 11.27 23.62
CA ILE A 254 14.17 10.37 23.11
C ILE A 254 15.00 11.24 22.19
N HIS A 255 16.30 11.22 22.33
CA HIS A 255 17.23 11.93 21.46
C HIS A 255 16.92 11.65 19.99
N THR A 256 16.00 12.41 19.40
CA THR A 256 15.55 12.24 18.02
C THR A 256 15.75 13.52 17.25
N THR A 257 16.17 13.40 16.00
CA THR A 257 16.11 14.52 15.06
C THR A 257 14.96 14.30 14.11
N ILE A 258 14.13 15.33 13.93
CA ILE A 258 12.97 15.31 13.04
C ILE A 258 13.27 16.16 11.82
N HIS A 259 13.09 15.57 10.64
CA HIS A 259 13.27 16.21 9.34
C HIS A 259 11.96 16.16 8.57
N LYS A 260 11.50 17.30 8.08
CA LYS A 260 10.29 17.42 7.26
C LYS A 260 10.69 17.67 5.81
N PHE A 261 10.35 16.75 4.91
CA PHE A 261 10.56 16.87 3.48
C PHE A 261 9.23 17.12 2.78
N GLN A 262 9.14 18.13 1.94
CA GLN A 262 7.97 18.35 1.10
C GLN A 262 8.15 17.62 -0.22
N ILE A 263 7.18 16.77 -0.58
CA ILE A 263 7.13 16.01 -1.83
C ILE A 263 5.77 16.23 -2.47
N ARG A 264 5.68 17.15 -3.44
CA ARG A 264 4.42 17.53 -4.10
C ARG A 264 3.30 17.80 -3.09
N GLY A 265 2.22 16.99 -3.11
CA GLY A 265 1.03 17.15 -2.27
C GLY A 265 1.10 16.49 -0.89
N PHE A 266 2.28 16.10 -0.41
CA PHE A 266 2.45 15.49 0.89
C PHE A 266 3.77 15.85 1.54
N TYR A 267 3.86 15.60 2.85
CA TYR A 267 5.09 15.66 3.61
C TYR A 267 5.60 14.25 3.94
N LEU A 268 6.91 14.08 3.87
CA LEU A 268 7.59 12.93 4.44
C LEU A 268 8.31 13.40 5.71
N LEU A 269 7.85 12.92 6.85
CA LEU A 269 8.49 13.17 8.14
C LEU A 269 9.53 12.08 8.38
N GLY A 270 10.80 12.44 8.46
CA GLY A 270 11.90 11.53 8.79
C GLY A 270 12.36 11.74 10.21
N ILE A 271 12.30 10.69 11.03
CA ILE A 271 12.75 10.68 12.43
C ILE A 271 13.97 9.80 12.53
N LYS A 272 15.05 10.36 13.03
CA LYS A 272 16.28 9.60 13.35
C LYS A 272 16.36 9.48 14.86
N THR A 273 16.38 8.25 15.37
CA THR A 273 16.66 7.97 16.78
C THR A 273 18.15 8.08 17.04
N LEU A 274 18.56 8.76 18.09
CA LEU A 274 19.93 8.78 18.57
C LEU A 274 20.09 7.64 19.57
N ASN A 275 21.17 6.90 19.48
CA ASN A 275 21.53 5.83 20.43
C ASN A 275 21.87 6.41 21.79
#